data_ed81261758d4f2b85f1ebbd1456ceb88
#
_entry.id   ed81261758d4f2b85f1ebbd1456ceb88
#
_cell.length_a   1.000
_cell.length_b   1.000
_cell.length_c   1.000
_cell.angle_alpha   90.00
_cell.angle_beta   90.00
_cell.angle_gamma   90.00
#
_symmetry.space_group_name_H-M   'P 1'
#
loop_
_entity.id
_entity.type
_entity.pdbx_description
1 polymer ?
#
loop_
_entity_poly.entity_id
_entity_poly.type
_entity_poly.pdbx_seq_one_letter_code
_entity_poly.pdbx_strand_id
1 'polypeptide(L)'
;MFTGIIESFGKIEKVKKKNQNIEFDIKSNLTKELKIDQSVSHNGVCLTVTSTNSDIYSVQAIHETIKKTNLGTLKAGDIINLERGLRIGDRLDGHIVQGHVDETGICTNVKEDGGSWVFSFEYSKDRKNITIEKGSITINGVSLTVVDSGIRSFSVAIIPYTYKNTNFHMISKGSIVNLEFDMIGKYISKLHSSNYNK
;
A
#
# COMPACT_ATOMS: atom_id res chain seq x y z
N MET A 1 10.98 5.63 3.62
CA MET A 1 11.21 4.76 2.45
C MET A 1 10.98 3.33 2.87
N PHE A 2 10.43 2.50 1.99
CA PHE A 2 10.05 1.12 2.19
C PHE A 2 10.49 0.31 0.97
N THR A 3 10.35 -1.01 1.03
CA THR A 3 10.68 -1.94 -0.06
C THR A 3 9.45 -2.55 -0.72
N GLY A 4 8.31 -2.50 -0.04
CA GLY A 4 7.09 -3.21 -0.42
C GLY A 4 7.09 -4.69 -0.03
N ILE A 5 7.97 -5.07 0.90
CA ILE A 5 7.99 -6.42 1.48
C ILE A 5 7.32 -6.36 2.85
N ILE A 6 6.19 -7.02 2.97
CA ILE A 6 5.39 -6.99 4.20
C ILE A 6 6.09 -7.79 5.30
N GLU A 7 6.27 -7.17 6.46
CA GLU A 7 6.91 -7.80 7.61
C GLU A 7 5.90 -8.44 8.56
N SER A 8 4.70 -7.89 8.67
CA SER A 8 3.69 -8.35 9.63
C SER A 8 2.30 -7.86 9.27
N PHE A 9 1.32 -8.40 9.96
CA PHE A 9 -0.02 -7.86 10.00
C PHE A 9 -0.20 -6.91 11.18
N GLY A 10 -1.04 -5.89 10.98
CA GLY A 10 -1.62 -5.09 12.03
C GLY A 10 -3.12 -5.33 12.10
N LYS A 11 -3.65 -5.49 13.32
CA LYS A 11 -5.09 -5.49 13.56
C LYS A 11 -5.52 -4.14 14.09
N ILE A 12 -6.49 -3.52 13.47
CA ILE A 12 -7.10 -2.28 13.98
C ILE A 12 -7.88 -2.61 15.25
N GLU A 13 -7.42 -2.14 16.39
CA GLU A 13 -8.14 -2.32 17.66
C GLU A 13 -9.14 -1.19 17.90
N LYS A 14 -8.78 0.05 17.51
CA LYS A 14 -9.64 1.21 17.71
C LYS A 14 -9.45 2.24 16.60
N VAL A 15 -10.55 2.89 16.22
CA VAL A 15 -10.59 4.03 15.30
C VAL A 15 -11.19 5.22 16.03
N LYS A 16 -10.46 6.32 16.14
CA LYS A 16 -10.89 7.55 16.82
C LYS A 16 -10.89 8.70 15.84
N LYS A 17 -12.06 9.25 15.55
CA LYS A 17 -12.18 10.47 14.74
C LYS A 17 -11.83 11.69 15.58
N LYS A 18 -10.87 12.50 15.14
CA LYS A 18 -10.45 13.77 15.76
C LYS A 18 -10.55 14.88 14.72
N ASN A 19 -11.64 15.60 14.71
CA ASN A 19 -11.98 16.58 13.65
C ASN A 19 -12.00 15.91 12.27
N GLN A 20 -11.12 16.34 11.36
CA GLN A 20 -10.97 15.76 10.02
C GLN A 20 -9.92 14.64 9.96
N ASN A 21 -9.22 14.35 11.06
CA ASN A 21 -8.19 13.33 11.15
C ASN A 21 -8.75 12.06 11.79
N ILE A 22 -8.06 10.95 11.57
CA ILE A 22 -8.36 9.66 12.21
C ILE A 22 -7.11 9.17 12.92
N GLU A 23 -7.26 8.80 14.20
CA GLU A 23 -6.25 8.08 14.97
C GLU A 23 -6.63 6.60 14.98
N PHE A 24 -5.64 5.75 14.72
CA PHE A 24 -5.76 4.30 14.74
C PHE A 24 -4.90 3.75 15.88
N ASP A 25 -5.50 2.91 16.74
CA ASP A 25 -4.77 2.05 17.66
C ASP A 25 -4.63 0.67 17.00
N ILE A 26 -3.39 0.21 16.83
CA ILE A 26 -3.06 -0.97 16.01
C ILE A 26 -2.28 -1.97 16.86
N LYS A 27 -2.77 -3.19 16.91
CA LYS A 27 -2.09 -4.31 17.54
C LYS A 27 -1.22 -5.04 16.54
N SER A 28 0.06 -5.24 16.87
CA SER A 28 1.00 -5.97 16.03
C SER A 28 2.18 -6.53 16.83
N ASN A 29 2.75 -7.63 16.34
CA ASN A 29 3.99 -8.18 16.88
C ASN A 29 5.18 -7.21 16.71
N LEU A 30 5.14 -6.31 15.72
CA LEU A 30 6.16 -5.28 15.50
C LEU A 30 6.20 -4.22 16.59
N THR A 31 5.11 -4.02 17.36
CA THR A 31 4.98 -2.93 18.32
C THR A 31 6.16 -2.84 19.28
N LYS A 32 6.68 -3.99 19.74
CA LYS A 32 7.81 -4.06 20.68
C LYS A 32 9.11 -3.47 20.14
N GLU A 33 9.25 -3.39 18.83
CA GLU A 33 10.43 -2.87 18.13
C GLU A 33 10.22 -1.44 17.62
N LEU A 34 8.98 -0.90 17.72
CA LEU A 34 8.65 0.44 17.27
C LEU A 34 8.99 1.48 18.34
N LYS A 35 9.39 2.66 17.88
CA LYS A 35 9.60 3.85 18.71
C LYS A 35 8.73 4.99 18.18
N ILE A 36 8.37 5.91 19.07
CA ILE A 36 7.71 7.17 18.69
C ILE A 36 8.57 7.88 17.65
N ASP A 37 7.94 8.59 16.72
CA ASP A 37 8.51 9.29 15.56
C ASP A 37 9.02 8.37 14.43
N GLN A 38 8.97 7.06 14.56
CA GLN A 38 9.26 6.17 13.43
C GLN A 38 8.12 6.13 12.42
N SER A 39 8.50 5.98 11.15
CA SER A 39 7.57 5.74 10.06
C SER A 39 7.31 4.25 9.87
N VAL A 40 6.04 3.89 9.75
CA VAL A 40 5.57 2.54 9.40
C VAL A 40 4.60 2.67 8.24
N SER A 41 4.66 1.76 7.28
CA SER A 41 3.72 1.63 6.17
C SER A 41 2.49 0.83 6.62
N HIS A 42 1.29 1.38 6.42
CA HIS A 42 0.00 0.79 6.76
C HIS A 42 -0.82 0.62 5.50
N ASN A 43 -0.94 -0.59 4.97
CA ASN A 43 -1.48 -0.81 3.61
C ASN A 43 -0.83 0.12 2.58
N GLY A 44 0.49 0.33 2.64
CA GLY A 44 1.23 1.22 1.75
C GLY A 44 1.18 2.70 2.12
N VAL A 45 0.53 3.08 3.22
CA VAL A 45 0.47 4.47 3.69
C VAL A 45 1.51 4.69 4.78
N CYS A 46 2.45 5.58 4.55
CA CYS A 46 3.45 6.00 5.54
C CYS A 46 2.78 6.84 6.63
N LEU A 47 2.76 6.34 7.86
CA LEU A 47 2.28 7.08 9.03
C LEU A 47 3.33 7.03 10.13
N THR A 48 3.36 8.10 10.93
CA THR A 48 4.28 8.23 12.06
C THR A 48 3.68 7.62 13.32
N VAL A 49 4.46 6.83 14.04
CA VAL A 49 4.09 6.29 15.35
C VAL A 49 4.02 7.42 16.37
N THR A 50 2.87 7.62 16.98
CA THR A 50 2.62 8.69 17.96
C THR A 50 2.64 8.21 19.41
N SER A 51 2.37 6.94 19.64
CA SER A 51 2.51 6.29 20.95
C SER A 51 2.71 4.78 20.81
N THR A 52 3.29 4.16 21.83
CA THR A 52 3.44 2.70 21.94
C THR A 52 3.06 2.27 23.34
N ASN A 53 2.29 1.19 23.47
CA ASN A 53 1.90 0.60 24.76
C ASN A 53 1.72 -0.91 24.62
N SER A 54 2.65 -1.69 25.21
CA SER A 54 2.65 -3.15 25.17
C SER A 54 2.68 -3.69 23.72
N ASP A 55 1.58 -4.21 23.19
CA ASP A 55 1.44 -4.77 21.84
C ASP A 55 0.60 -3.88 20.91
N ILE A 56 0.24 -2.67 21.36
CA ILE A 56 -0.54 -1.69 20.62
C ILE A 56 0.29 -0.42 20.41
N TYR A 57 0.26 0.13 19.21
CA TYR A 57 0.78 1.46 18.92
C TYR A 57 -0.30 2.31 18.23
N SER A 58 -0.13 3.62 18.29
CA SER A 58 -1.05 4.55 17.65
C SER A 58 -0.37 5.33 16.53
N VAL A 59 -1.15 5.62 15.50
CA VAL A 59 -0.76 6.48 14.38
C VAL A 59 -1.92 7.42 14.04
N GLN A 60 -1.63 8.52 13.35
CA GLN A 60 -2.66 9.47 12.92
C GLN A 60 -2.59 9.68 11.41
N ALA A 61 -3.74 9.55 10.74
CA ALA A 61 -3.93 9.92 9.34
C ALA A 61 -4.63 11.28 9.25
N ILE A 62 -4.06 12.19 8.47
CA ILE A 62 -4.65 13.51 8.19
C ILE A 62 -5.72 13.40 7.10
N HIS A 63 -6.56 14.43 6.99
CA HIS A 63 -7.70 14.46 6.05
C HIS A 63 -7.31 14.12 4.61
N GLU A 64 -6.20 14.66 4.11
CA GLU A 64 -5.74 14.36 2.74
C GLU A 64 -5.41 12.89 2.54
N THR A 65 -4.72 12.28 3.50
CA THR A 65 -4.40 10.85 3.49
C THR A 65 -5.67 10.00 3.49
N ILE A 66 -6.64 10.34 4.34
CA ILE A 66 -7.92 9.63 4.43
C ILE A 66 -8.69 9.70 3.10
N LYS A 67 -8.65 10.85 2.44
CA LYS A 67 -9.36 11.06 1.16
C LYS A 67 -8.76 10.28 0.00
N LYS A 68 -7.43 10.07 0.00
CA LYS A 68 -6.70 9.43 -1.10
C LYS A 68 -6.51 7.92 -0.92
N THR A 69 -6.82 7.38 0.25
CA THR A 69 -6.49 6.00 0.61
C THR A 69 -7.70 5.24 1.14
N ASN A 70 -7.57 3.91 1.24
CA ASN A 70 -8.61 3.08 1.84
C ASN A 70 -8.62 3.16 3.39
N LEU A 71 -7.73 3.93 4.03
CA LEU A 71 -7.69 4.05 5.49
C LEU A 71 -8.98 4.63 6.07
N GLY A 72 -9.67 5.49 5.31
CA GLY A 72 -10.95 6.07 5.73
C GLY A 72 -12.09 5.06 5.89
N THR A 73 -11.97 3.87 5.30
CA THR A 73 -12.96 2.79 5.37
C THR A 73 -12.68 1.76 6.45
N LEU A 74 -11.48 1.82 7.07
CA LEU A 74 -11.07 0.85 8.09
C LEU A 74 -11.88 0.99 9.38
N LYS A 75 -12.15 -0.14 10.00
CA LYS A 75 -12.86 -0.27 11.27
C LYS A 75 -12.12 -1.22 12.22
N ALA A 76 -12.49 -1.21 13.48
CA ALA A 76 -11.98 -2.16 14.46
C ALA A 76 -12.21 -3.60 14.00
N GLY A 77 -11.18 -4.43 14.11
CA GLY A 77 -11.13 -5.80 13.63
C GLY A 77 -10.46 -5.99 12.27
N ASP A 78 -10.35 -4.95 11.44
CA ASP A 78 -9.72 -5.05 10.13
C ASP A 78 -8.22 -5.33 10.24
N ILE A 79 -7.72 -6.10 9.27
CA ILE A 79 -6.31 -6.49 9.15
C ILE A 79 -5.64 -5.70 8.04
N ILE A 80 -4.48 -5.16 8.32
CA ILE A 80 -3.67 -4.37 7.40
C ILE A 80 -2.25 -4.91 7.27
N ASN A 81 -1.62 -4.68 6.13
CA ASN A 81 -0.21 -4.95 5.90
C ASN A 81 0.66 -3.91 6.60
N LEU A 82 1.75 -4.36 7.23
CA LEU A 82 2.72 -3.49 7.90
C LEU A 82 4.14 -3.74 7.39
N GLU A 83 4.86 -2.65 7.18
CA GLU A 83 6.30 -2.65 6.88
C GLU A 83 6.95 -1.47 7.59
N ARG A 84 8.08 -1.70 8.26
CA ARG A 84 8.89 -0.64 8.88
C ARG A 84 9.72 0.10 7.85
N GLY A 85 10.14 1.31 8.19
CA GLY A 85 11.05 2.08 7.36
C GLY A 85 12.38 1.35 7.13
N LEU A 86 12.85 1.34 5.87
CA LEU A 86 14.12 0.77 5.44
C LEU A 86 15.28 1.45 6.18
N ARG A 87 16.23 0.68 6.70
CA ARG A 87 17.47 1.19 7.31
C ARG A 87 18.56 1.32 6.25
N ILE A 88 19.52 2.20 6.50
CA ILE A 88 20.71 2.29 5.65
C ILE A 88 21.50 0.97 5.75
N GLY A 89 21.75 0.34 4.60
CA GLY A 89 22.44 -0.94 4.51
C GLY A 89 21.53 -2.16 4.37
N ASP A 90 20.21 -1.99 4.55
CA ASP A 90 19.25 -3.07 4.28
C ASP A 90 19.15 -3.37 2.77
N ARG A 91 18.70 -4.58 2.44
CA ARG A 91 18.46 -4.99 1.05
C ARG A 91 17.15 -4.40 0.53
N LEU A 92 17.15 -4.02 -0.75
CA LEU A 92 15.96 -3.62 -1.48
C LEU A 92 15.39 -4.85 -2.23
N ASP A 93 14.65 -5.71 -1.53
CA ASP A 93 14.15 -6.97 -2.10
C ASP A 93 12.87 -6.78 -2.95
N GLY A 94 12.21 -5.61 -2.88
CA GLY A 94 11.11 -5.20 -3.77
C GLY A 94 11.53 -4.09 -4.74
N HIS A 95 10.91 -2.92 -4.62
CA HIS A 95 11.30 -1.70 -5.32
C HIS A 95 11.26 -0.49 -4.37
N ILE A 96 11.62 0.69 -4.85
CA ILE A 96 11.58 1.90 -4.02
C ILE A 96 10.14 2.33 -3.79
N VAL A 97 9.65 2.15 -2.56
CA VAL A 97 8.31 2.51 -2.11
C VAL A 97 8.40 3.66 -1.12
N GLN A 98 7.65 4.73 -1.36
CA GLN A 98 7.67 5.92 -0.50
C GLN A 98 6.67 5.82 0.65
N GLY A 99 5.61 5.03 0.48
CA GLY A 99 4.45 5.03 1.35
C GLY A 99 3.52 6.21 1.06
N HIS A 100 3.60 6.74 -0.15
CA HIS A 100 2.82 7.88 -0.62
C HIS A 100 1.83 7.40 -1.69
N VAL A 101 0.71 6.87 -1.22
CA VAL A 101 -0.37 6.38 -2.06
C VAL A 101 -0.85 7.47 -3.01
N ASP A 102 -0.89 7.16 -4.30
CA ASP A 102 -1.33 8.08 -5.35
C ASP A 102 -2.86 8.14 -5.41
N GLU A 103 -3.50 6.97 -5.38
CA GLU A 103 -4.94 6.79 -5.45
C GLU A 103 -5.37 5.41 -4.97
N THR A 104 -6.67 5.17 -4.91
CA THR A 104 -7.21 3.82 -4.70
C THR A 104 -7.59 3.18 -6.02
N GLY A 105 -7.43 1.85 -6.09
CA GLY A 105 -7.96 1.01 -7.17
C GLY A 105 -9.04 0.06 -6.66
N ILE A 106 -9.78 -0.53 -7.60
CA ILE A 106 -10.81 -1.51 -7.32
C ILE A 106 -10.38 -2.86 -7.91
N CYS A 107 -10.40 -3.91 -7.10
CA CYS A 107 -10.22 -5.28 -7.59
C CYS A 107 -11.43 -5.68 -8.44
N THR A 108 -11.21 -5.96 -9.71
CA THR A 108 -12.29 -6.33 -10.66
C THR A 108 -12.44 -7.82 -10.84
N ASN A 109 -11.35 -8.57 -10.64
CA ASN A 109 -11.36 -10.03 -10.77
C ASN A 109 -10.26 -10.67 -9.92
N VAL A 110 -10.54 -11.87 -9.42
CA VAL A 110 -9.57 -12.77 -8.79
C VAL A 110 -9.76 -14.16 -9.40
N LYS A 111 -8.71 -14.71 -9.96
CA LYS A 111 -8.71 -16.04 -10.56
C LYS A 111 -7.57 -16.87 -10.00
N GLU A 112 -7.87 -18.06 -9.52
CA GLU A 112 -6.84 -19.06 -9.22
C GLU A 112 -6.30 -19.65 -10.52
N ASP A 113 -4.99 -19.78 -10.62
CA ASP A 113 -4.31 -20.25 -11.82
C ASP A 113 -3.07 -21.07 -11.44
N GLY A 114 -3.20 -22.39 -11.53
CA GLY A 114 -2.10 -23.34 -11.30
C GLY A 114 -1.43 -23.22 -9.91
N GLY A 115 -2.20 -22.92 -8.85
CA GLY A 115 -1.69 -22.78 -7.49
C GLY A 115 -1.19 -21.37 -7.14
N SER A 116 -1.37 -20.42 -8.05
CA SER A 116 -1.17 -18.98 -7.85
C SER A 116 -2.48 -18.25 -8.07
N TRP A 117 -2.52 -16.94 -7.84
CA TRP A 117 -3.71 -16.13 -8.06
C TRP A 117 -3.39 -14.96 -8.97
N VAL A 118 -4.24 -14.72 -9.96
CA VAL A 118 -4.20 -13.52 -10.80
C VAL A 118 -5.27 -12.55 -10.30
N PHE A 119 -4.83 -11.35 -9.90
CA PHE A 119 -5.69 -10.25 -9.48
C PHE A 119 -5.70 -9.18 -10.57
N SER A 120 -6.88 -8.74 -10.97
CA SER A 120 -7.06 -7.62 -11.90
C SER A 120 -7.60 -6.41 -11.16
N PHE A 121 -7.09 -5.24 -11.49
CA PHE A 121 -7.46 -3.98 -10.85
C PHE A 121 -7.79 -2.93 -11.89
N GLU A 122 -8.70 -2.03 -11.53
CA GLU A 122 -8.96 -0.78 -12.24
C GLU A 122 -8.67 0.41 -11.33
N TYR A 123 -8.21 1.51 -11.93
CA TYR A 123 -7.90 2.76 -11.25
C TYR A 123 -8.45 3.96 -12.01
N SER A 124 -8.26 5.20 -11.53
CA SER A 124 -8.94 6.38 -12.02
C SER A 124 -8.59 6.70 -13.49
N LYS A 125 -9.45 7.53 -14.12
CA LYS A 125 -9.28 7.98 -15.51
C LYS A 125 -8.19 9.03 -15.68
N ASP A 126 -7.62 9.53 -14.61
CA ASP A 126 -6.58 10.55 -14.68
C ASP A 126 -5.30 9.91 -15.22
N ARG A 127 -4.95 10.25 -16.48
CA ARG A 127 -3.86 9.65 -17.26
C ARG A 127 -2.45 9.96 -16.72
N LYS A 128 -2.33 10.54 -15.54
CA LYS A 128 -1.03 10.83 -14.94
C LYS A 128 -0.30 9.60 -14.42
N ASN A 129 -1.07 8.59 -14.01
CA ASN A 129 -0.55 7.36 -13.47
C ASN A 129 -0.64 6.26 -14.53
N ILE A 130 0.47 5.59 -14.79
CA ILE A 130 0.58 4.51 -15.78
C ILE A 130 1.28 3.31 -15.18
N THR A 131 0.88 2.13 -15.60
CA THR A 131 1.63 0.88 -15.42
C THR A 131 2.27 0.46 -16.72
N ILE A 132 3.27 -0.39 -16.67
CA ILE A 132 3.86 -1.06 -17.83
C ILE A 132 3.99 -2.55 -17.50
N GLU A 133 3.87 -3.42 -18.53
CA GLU A 133 4.14 -4.83 -18.35
C GLU A 133 5.57 -5.05 -17.84
N LYS A 134 5.72 -5.97 -16.89
CA LYS A 134 6.97 -6.26 -16.16
C LYS A 134 7.49 -5.10 -15.30
N GLY A 135 6.77 -3.97 -15.21
CA GLY A 135 7.08 -2.89 -14.27
C GLY A 135 6.62 -3.22 -12.85
N SER A 136 6.99 -2.35 -11.91
CA SER A 136 6.61 -2.47 -10.50
C SER A 136 5.36 -1.66 -10.19
N ILE A 137 4.56 -2.17 -9.26
CA ILE A 137 3.41 -1.48 -8.66
C ILE A 137 3.32 -1.87 -7.19
N THR A 138 2.90 -0.96 -6.34
CA THR A 138 2.61 -1.24 -4.93
C THR A 138 1.10 -1.32 -4.74
N ILE A 139 0.61 -2.43 -4.18
CA ILE A 139 -0.81 -2.64 -3.85
C ILE A 139 -0.93 -2.93 -2.36
N ASN A 140 -1.63 -2.08 -1.61
CA ASN A 140 -1.70 -2.18 -0.14
C ASN A 140 -0.31 -2.37 0.50
N GLY A 141 0.71 -1.68 -0.02
CA GLY A 141 2.09 -1.76 0.45
C GLY A 141 2.91 -2.94 -0.09
N VAL A 142 2.31 -3.85 -0.84
CA VAL A 142 3.02 -5.01 -1.41
C VAL A 142 3.63 -4.64 -2.75
N SER A 143 4.95 -4.81 -2.91
CA SER A 143 5.68 -4.68 -4.17
C SER A 143 5.38 -5.86 -5.09
N LEU A 144 4.88 -5.59 -6.28
CA LEU A 144 4.43 -6.60 -7.23
C LEU A 144 4.84 -6.26 -8.66
N THR A 145 4.99 -7.31 -9.48
CA THR A 145 5.26 -7.17 -10.91
C THR A 145 3.94 -7.15 -11.67
N VAL A 146 3.76 -6.18 -12.55
CA VAL A 146 2.62 -6.08 -13.46
C VAL A 146 2.72 -7.18 -14.52
N VAL A 147 1.65 -7.96 -14.72
CA VAL A 147 1.54 -8.99 -15.75
C VAL A 147 0.98 -8.38 -17.02
N ASP A 148 -0.25 -7.85 -16.95
CA ASP A 148 -0.89 -7.14 -18.06
C ASP A 148 -1.07 -5.68 -17.69
N SER A 149 -0.89 -4.78 -18.65
CA SER A 149 -1.05 -3.33 -18.47
C SER A 149 -1.98 -2.77 -19.54
N GLY A 150 -3.13 -2.26 -19.11
CA GLY A 150 -4.08 -1.51 -19.92
C GLY A 150 -4.03 0.00 -19.62
N ILE A 151 -4.93 0.77 -20.25
CA ILE A 151 -4.99 2.23 -20.05
C ILE A 151 -5.33 2.62 -18.62
N ARG A 152 -6.16 1.85 -17.93
CA ARG A 152 -6.67 2.10 -16.58
C ARG A 152 -6.85 0.81 -15.79
N SER A 153 -6.22 -0.23 -16.24
CA SER A 153 -6.31 -1.54 -15.62
C SER A 153 -4.95 -2.23 -15.70
N PHE A 154 -4.73 -3.11 -14.77
CA PHE A 154 -3.57 -3.98 -14.78
C PHE A 154 -3.90 -5.27 -14.05
N SER A 155 -3.06 -6.28 -14.25
CA SER A 155 -3.10 -7.50 -13.47
C SER A 155 -1.75 -7.81 -12.83
N VAL A 156 -1.79 -8.55 -11.73
CA VAL A 156 -0.62 -9.07 -11.02
C VAL A 156 -0.83 -10.55 -10.70
N ALA A 157 0.26 -11.32 -10.68
CA ALA A 157 0.25 -12.71 -10.25
C ALA A 157 0.81 -12.83 -8.83
N ILE A 158 0.07 -13.49 -7.94
CA ILE A 158 0.40 -13.64 -6.52
C ILE A 158 0.75 -15.10 -6.24
N ILE A 159 1.98 -15.33 -5.77
CA ILE A 159 2.45 -16.65 -5.33
C ILE A 159 1.84 -17.04 -3.97
N PRO A 160 1.77 -18.33 -3.60
CA PRO A 160 1.19 -18.79 -2.34
C PRO A 160 1.78 -18.12 -1.10
N TYR A 161 3.07 -17.85 -1.11
CA TYR A 161 3.73 -17.17 0.00
C TYR A 161 3.17 -15.76 0.22
N THR A 162 3.12 -14.94 -0.83
CA THR A 162 2.58 -13.56 -0.77
C THR A 162 1.10 -13.58 -0.40
N TYR A 163 0.33 -14.50 -0.97
CA TYR A 163 -1.10 -14.65 -0.66
C TYR A 163 -1.35 -14.88 0.84
N LYS A 164 -0.55 -15.76 1.48
CA LYS A 164 -0.68 -16.10 2.89
C LYS A 164 -0.12 -15.05 3.84
N ASN A 165 0.96 -14.36 3.45
CA ASN A 165 1.70 -13.45 4.31
C ASN A 165 1.37 -11.97 4.08
N THR A 166 0.35 -11.68 3.28
CA THR A 166 -0.19 -10.32 3.09
C THR A 166 -1.72 -10.37 3.11
N ASN A 167 -2.37 -9.21 3.16
CA ASN A 167 -3.83 -9.15 3.13
C ASN A 167 -4.45 -9.47 1.75
N PHE A 168 -3.67 -9.96 0.79
CA PHE A 168 -4.19 -10.41 -0.52
C PHE A 168 -5.22 -11.53 -0.41
N HIS A 169 -5.10 -12.42 0.58
CA HIS A 169 -6.10 -13.47 0.84
C HIS A 169 -7.49 -12.93 1.25
N MET A 170 -7.58 -11.66 1.63
CA MET A 170 -8.83 -10.97 1.97
C MET A 170 -9.40 -10.14 0.81
N ILE A 171 -8.61 -9.93 -0.26
CA ILE A 171 -9.03 -9.15 -1.43
C ILE A 171 -9.94 -10.01 -2.31
N SER A 172 -11.09 -9.46 -2.66
CA SER A 172 -12.07 -10.04 -3.56
C SER A 172 -12.55 -9.00 -4.56
N LYS A 173 -13.34 -9.42 -5.55
CA LYS A 173 -13.97 -8.50 -6.48
C LYS A 173 -14.77 -7.43 -5.74
N GLY A 174 -14.51 -6.16 -6.05
CA GLY A 174 -15.07 -4.97 -5.41
C GLY A 174 -14.23 -4.41 -4.25
N SER A 175 -13.19 -5.11 -3.80
CA SER A 175 -12.30 -4.60 -2.75
C SER A 175 -11.56 -3.34 -3.22
N ILE A 176 -11.48 -2.34 -2.35
CA ILE A 176 -10.73 -1.10 -2.57
C ILE A 176 -9.32 -1.28 -2.00
N VAL A 177 -8.31 -1.03 -2.83
CA VAL A 177 -6.90 -1.15 -2.47
C VAL A 177 -6.17 0.17 -2.68
N ASN A 178 -5.10 0.40 -1.90
CA ASN A 178 -4.20 1.53 -2.11
C ASN A 178 -3.22 1.21 -3.23
N LEU A 179 -2.99 2.16 -4.13
CA LEU A 179 -2.02 2.06 -5.22
C LEU A 179 -0.96 3.14 -5.08
N GLU A 180 0.31 2.73 -5.13
CA GLU A 180 1.45 3.63 -5.31
C GLU A 180 2.18 3.18 -6.56
N PHE A 181 2.22 4.05 -7.58
CA PHE A 181 2.90 3.79 -8.84
C PHE A 181 4.41 4.02 -8.69
N ASP A 182 5.20 3.28 -9.47
CA ASP A 182 6.66 3.40 -9.41
C ASP A 182 7.10 4.86 -9.65
N MET A 183 7.85 5.39 -8.69
CA MET A 183 8.29 6.80 -8.73
C MET A 183 9.17 7.11 -9.95
N ILE A 184 9.91 6.13 -10.49
CA ILE A 184 10.73 6.31 -11.70
C ILE A 184 9.81 6.66 -12.87
N GLY A 185 8.71 5.94 -13.05
CA GLY A 185 7.72 6.23 -14.09
C GLY A 185 7.10 7.62 -13.95
N LYS A 186 6.80 8.05 -12.72
CA LYS A 186 6.26 9.39 -12.43
C LYS A 186 7.23 10.51 -12.82
N TYR A 187 8.52 10.38 -12.50
CA TYR A 187 9.53 11.37 -12.89
C TYR A 187 9.75 11.42 -14.40
N ILE A 188 9.85 10.28 -15.06
CA ILE A 188 9.99 10.20 -16.53
C ILE A 188 8.78 10.88 -17.22
N SER A 189 7.56 10.54 -16.80
CA SER A 189 6.34 11.15 -17.33
C SER A 189 6.31 12.66 -17.14
N LYS A 190 6.75 13.17 -15.98
CA LYS A 190 6.83 14.61 -15.70
C LYS A 190 7.83 15.33 -16.60
N LEU A 191 9.02 14.74 -16.81
CA LEU A 191 10.06 15.31 -17.68
C LEU A 191 9.59 15.37 -19.13
N HIS A 192 8.94 14.31 -19.63
CA HIS A 192 8.37 14.32 -20.98
C HIS A 192 7.31 15.41 -21.17
N SER A 193 6.36 15.52 -20.23
CA SER A 193 5.31 16.54 -20.34
C SER A 193 5.84 17.99 -20.28
N SER A 194 6.97 18.21 -19.59
CA SER A 194 7.61 19.53 -19.50
C SER A 194 8.32 19.96 -20.78
N ASN A 195 8.75 19.02 -21.62
CA ASN A 195 9.43 19.29 -22.89
C ASN A 195 8.46 19.62 -24.05
N TYR A 196 7.16 19.27 -23.91
CA TYR A 196 6.14 19.60 -24.92
C TYR A 196 5.49 20.98 -24.71
N ASN A 197 5.77 21.67 -23.61
CA ASN A 197 5.22 23.00 -23.29
C ASN A 197 6.26 24.12 -23.47
N LYS A 198 7.30 23.89 -24.24
CA LYS A 198 8.24 24.91 -24.79
C LYS A 198 8.04 24.97 -26.33
#